data_6b193f62f482c2dae323d07df9301f0a
#
_entry.id   6b193f62f482c2dae323d07df9301f0a
#
_cell.length_a   1.000
_cell.length_b   1.000
_cell.length_c   1.000
_cell.angle_alpha   90.00
_cell.angle_beta   90.00
_cell.angle_gamma   90.00
#
_symmetry.space_group_name_H-M   'P 1'
#
loop_
_entity.id
_entity.type
_entity.pdbx_description
1 polymer ?
#
loop_
_entity_poly.entity_id
_entity_poly.type
_entity_poly.pdbx_seq_one_letter_code
_entity_poly.pdbx_strand_id
1 'polypeptide(L)'
;MNRLMKQCAAFVLAFALAFTSVNMTGLSVETTYAATTQTITRSTTVVCKKNANVKAPKGYRNCKFSSSNAKVASVDAKGKLKALRLGVTTITVKSGAKTKKYTVTVIPAKKSDVRLNQELILNGQKFQLKLVSDKYDTSQVKLYVNSAFEEIDHKGNCNFKESNCYQMSGSLSYSYGKFKKNITLYVCDKKVIMDGIAPTDTWGSEDIWAGVSYDTSSLKWEFFDESFNYKQLKNKGIEIQIDGKPLPNTVVYTPGEHTFTIVAGINQYSQKADVTYSVKDALVKKDARGYAKDGKEVFDAAFAAVDQVVKDGMSEEEKVKAIHDYLIYSANYVNDGNYQSAENWAYGAGGVLIHKEGVCQSYAIAFYMMAVSAGLDCKFVTGTAKGGGHAWNQVKVDGKWYYIDCTWDDPIMNGHSGGGERYKYYLSETLWSDHTIEESKDLADDGKYSWEHHYLTGKDY
;
A
#
# COMPACT_ATOMS: atom_id res chain seq x y z
N MET A 1 15.98 8.74 24.20
CA MET A 1 15.39 7.55 23.59
C MET A 1 15.53 6.29 24.46
N ASN A 2 15.29 6.32 25.77
CA ASN A 2 15.47 5.15 26.66
C ASN A 2 14.55 5.14 27.90
N ARG A 3 13.42 5.87 27.87
CA ARG A 3 12.46 5.84 29.00
C ARG A 3 11.03 5.42 28.58
N LEU A 4 10.67 5.52 27.31
CA LEU A 4 9.35 5.08 26.81
C LEU A 4 9.28 3.58 26.48
N MET A 5 10.39 2.95 26.13
CA MET A 5 10.41 1.52 25.82
C MET A 5 10.35 0.60 27.05
N LYS A 6 10.57 1.11 28.26
CA LYS A 6 10.49 0.29 29.49
C LYS A 6 9.10 0.23 30.13
N GLN A 7 8.16 1.07 29.71
CA GLN A 7 6.79 1.02 30.22
C GLN A 7 5.85 0.14 29.39
N CYS A 8 6.16 -0.12 28.13
CA CYS A 8 5.37 -1.06 27.30
C CYS A 8 5.69 -2.54 27.58
N ALA A 9 6.89 -2.86 28.09
CA ALA A 9 7.27 -4.24 28.39
C ALA A 9 6.66 -4.79 29.71
N ALA A 10 6.15 -3.94 30.59
CA ALA A 10 5.58 -4.36 31.87
C ALA A 10 4.08 -4.71 31.80
N PHE A 11 3.37 -4.34 30.75
CA PHE A 11 1.94 -4.65 30.57
C PHE A 11 1.68 -5.96 29.81
N VAL A 12 2.66 -6.48 29.08
CA VAL A 12 2.54 -7.73 28.33
C VAL A 12 2.78 -8.97 29.18
N LEU A 13 3.42 -8.84 30.35
CA LEU A 13 3.76 -9.99 31.21
C LEU A 13 2.67 -10.37 32.23
N ALA A 14 1.61 -9.60 32.39
CA ALA A 14 0.56 -9.87 33.39
C ALA A 14 -0.65 -10.65 32.86
N PHE A 15 -0.76 -10.90 31.55
CA PHE A 15 -1.89 -11.64 30.94
C PHE A 15 -1.53 -13.03 30.40
N ALA A 16 -0.25 -13.45 30.50
CA ALA A 16 0.24 -14.72 29.94
C ALA A 16 0.17 -15.93 30.88
N LEU A 17 -0.52 -15.85 32.03
CA LEU A 17 -0.52 -16.95 33.04
C LEU A 17 -1.92 -17.50 33.38
N ALA A 18 -2.89 -17.44 32.51
CA ALA A 18 -4.22 -18.00 32.80
C ALA A 18 -4.87 -18.84 31.68
N PHE A 19 -4.12 -19.34 30.71
CA PHE A 19 -4.68 -20.38 29.80
C PHE A 19 -3.69 -21.54 29.64
N THR A 20 -3.73 -22.44 30.61
CA THR A 20 -3.24 -23.79 30.40
C THR A 20 -4.11 -24.51 29.39
N SER A 21 -3.47 -25.00 28.37
CA SER A 21 -3.90 -25.88 27.31
C SER A 21 -4.99 -26.89 27.72
N VAL A 22 -6.15 -26.79 27.13
CA VAL A 22 -7.00 -27.94 26.84
C VAL A 22 -7.03 -28.10 25.31
N ASN A 23 -6.20 -28.98 24.81
CA ASN A 23 -6.34 -29.54 23.47
C ASN A 23 -7.66 -30.31 23.41
N MET A 24 -8.73 -29.68 22.97
CA MET A 24 -9.89 -30.37 22.42
C MET A 24 -9.81 -30.30 20.91
N THR A 25 -9.29 -31.34 20.30
CA THR A 25 -9.57 -31.68 18.91
C THR A 25 -11.08 -31.78 18.74
N GLY A 26 -11.70 -30.64 18.44
CA GLY A 26 -13.10 -30.57 18.10
C GLY A 26 -13.29 -31.17 16.71
N LEU A 27 -13.67 -32.42 16.65
CA LEU A 27 -14.33 -32.99 15.50
C LEU A 27 -15.47 -32.05 15.09
N SER A 28 -15.31 -31.32 13.98
CA SER A 28 -16.39 -30.63 13.32
C SER A 28 -17.32 -31.69 12.75
N VAL A 29 -18.35 -32.01 13.51
CA VAL A 29 -19.46 -32.80 12.97
C VAL A 29 -20.13 -31.94 11.90
N GLU A 30 -19.73 -32.10 10.65
CA GLU A 30 -20.52 -31.65 9.51
C GLU A 30 -21.85 -32.42 9.55
N THR A 31 -22.87 -31.82 10.16
CA THR A 31 -24.22 -32.40 10.06
C THR A 31 -24.71 -32.24 8.61
N THR A 32 -24.45 -33.22 7.79
CA THR A 32 -25.14 -33.45 6.51
C THR A 32 -26.61 -33.69 6.83
N TYR A 33 -27.46 -32.73 6.55
CA TYR A 33 -28.90 -32.88 6.68
C TYR A 33 -29.39 -33.80 5.58
N ALA A 34 -29.73 -35.05 5.94
CA ALA A 34 -30.36 -36.03 5.06
C ALA A 34 -31.69 -35.50 4.46
N ALA A 35 -32.06 -36.02 3.30
CA ALA A 35 -33.20 -35.59 2.46
C ALA A 35 -34.61 -35.79 3.06
N THR A 36 -34.77 -36.10 4.34
CA THR A 36 -36.06 -36.29 5.00
C THR A 36 -36.72 -34.97 5.35
N THR A 37 -37.99 -34.79 4.97
CA THR A 37 -38.78 -33.58 5.28
C THR A 37 -38.96 -33.44 6.80
N GLN A 38 -38.38 -32.39 7.37
CA GLN A 38 -38.44 -32.14 8.82
C GLN A 38 -39.84 -31.90 9.31
N THR A 39 -40.23 -32.52 10.45
CA THR A 39 -41.49 -32.24 11.11
C THR A 39 -41.35 -31.25 12.29
N ILE A 40 -42.12 -30.19 12.28
CA ILE A 40 -42.09 -29.14 13.29
C ILE A 40 -43.19 -29.35 14.34
N THR A 41 -42.76 -29.72 15.56
CA THR A 41 -43.62 -29.89 16.73
C THR A 41 -43.23 -28.95 17.88
N ARG A 42 -42.13 -28.23 17.74
CA ARG A 42 -41.54 -27.27 18.68
C ARG A 42 -40.75 -26.17 17.93
N SER A 43 -40.38 -25.14 18.63
CA SER A 43 -39.48 -24.12 18.04
C SER A 43 -38.15 -24.75 17.61
N THR A 44 -37.74 -24.51 16.38
CA THR A 44 -36.65 -25.23 15.71
C THR A 44 -35.92 -24.39 14.65
N THR A 45 -34.90 -24.97 14.06
CA THR A 45 -34.23 -24.44 12.87
C THR A 45 -34.68 -25.21 11.62
N VAL A 46 -34.73 -24.51 10.48
CA VAL A 46 -34.97 -25.11 9.16
C VAL A 46 -33.92 -24.53 8.20
N VAL A 47 -33.30 -25.40 7.41
CA VAL A 47 -32.31 -24.94 6.42
C VAL A 47 -33.02 -24.19 5.30
N CYS A 48 -32.49 -23.06 4.90
CA CYS A 48 -33.00 -22.23 3.82
C CYS A 48 -33.14 -23.02 2.52
N LYS A 49 -34.20 -22.74 1.75
CA LYS A 49 -34.58 -23.47 0.52
C LYS A 49 -35.04 -24.92 0.77
N LYS A 50 -35.20 -25.37 2.01
CA LYS A 50 -35.78 -26.67 2.38
C LYS A 50 -37.25 -26.52 2.80
N ASN A 51 -37.97 -27.60 2.70
CA ASN A 51 -39.36 -27.72 3.16
C ASN A 51 -39.42 -28.39 4.53
N ALA A 52 -40.45 -28.12 5.29
CA ALA A 52 -40.77 -28.78 6.56
C ALA A 52 -42.29 -28.93 6.69
N ASN A 53 -42.76 -29.82 7.56
CA ASN A 53 -44.19 -29.97 7.88
C ASN A 53 -44.44 -29.49 9.31
N VAL A 54 -45.33 -28.56 9.48
CA VAL A 54 -45.79 -28.09 10.80
C VAL A 54 -46.92 -29.03 11.28
N LYS A 55 -46.67 -29.81 12.33
CA LYS A 55 -47.65 -30.72 12.90
C LYS A 55 -48.55 -29.99 13.91
N ALA A 56 -49.83 -30.10 13.73
CA ALA A 56 -50.80 -29.61 14.69
C ALA A 56 -50.67 -30.37 16.04
N PRO A 57 -50.80 -29.69 17.19
CA PRO A 57 -50.79 -30.34 18.50
C PRO A 57 -51.95 -31.32 18.68
N LYS A 58 -51.76 -32.32 19.54
CA LYS A 58 -52.84 -33.25 19.89
C LYS A 58 -54.09 -32.52 20.36
N GLY A 59 -55.23 -32.89 19.82
CA GLY A 59 -56.52 -32.26 20.15
C GLY A 59 -56.86 -30.97 19.43
N TYR A 60 -56.05 -30.57 18.41
CA TYR A 60 -56.35 -29.51 17.46
C TYR A 60 -57.07 -30.08 16.23
N ARG A 61 -58.21 -29.51 15.86
CA ARG A 61 -59.00 -29.92 14.67
C ARG A 61 -59.23 -28.71 13.78
N ASN A 62 -59.36 -28.91 12.48
CA ASN A 62 -59.59 -27.85 11.47
C ASN A 62 -58.60 -26.67 11.62
N CYS A 63 -57.32 -26.99 11.64
CA CYS A 63 -56.26 -26.02 11.94
C CYS A 63 -56.09 -25.00 10.82
N LYS A 64 -55.92 -23.75 11.20
CA LYS A 64 -55.43 -22.68 10.34
C LYS A 64 -53.94 -22.38 10.67
N PHE A 65 -53.09 -22.33 9.64
CA PHE A 65 -51.69 -22.04 9.77
C PHE A 65 -51.36 -20.66 9.23
N SER A 66 -50.52 -19.91 9.91
CA SER A 66 -50.01 -18.61 9.43
C SER A 66 -48.57 -18.37 9.85
N SER A 67 -47.87 -17.56 9.08
CA SER A 67 -46.52 -17.10 9.38
C SER A 67 -46.53 -15.62 9.70
N SER A 68 -45.82 -15.20 10.75
CA SER A 68 -45.66 -13.78 11.10
C SER A 68 -44.75 -13.04 10.12
N ASN A 69 -43.89 -13.76 9.38
CA ASN A 69 -43.06 -13.23 8.31
C ASN A 69 -42.96 -14.26 7.18
N ALA A 70 -43.87 -14.17 6.22
CA ALA A 70 -43.94 -15.06 5.08
C ALA A 70 -42.71 -14.91 4.13
N LYS A 71 -41.98 -13.79 4.19
CA LYS A 71 -40.73 -13.60 3.45
C LYS A 71 -39.63 -14.52 3.97
N VAL A 72 -39.59 -14.82 5.28
CA VAL A 72 -38.66 -15.76 5.91
C VAL A 72 -39.11 -17.20 5.65
N ALA A 73 -40.34 -17.54 6.01
CA ALA A 73 -40.91 -18.83 5.68
C ALA A 73 -42.42 -18.71 5.52
N SER A 74 -42.96 -19.25 4.46
CA SER A 74 -44.38 -19.40 4.21
C SER A 74 -44.88 -20.75 4.70
N VAL A 75 -46.18 -20.84 5.07
CA VAL A 75 -46.84 -22.09 5.44
C VAL A 75 -48.21 -22.16 4.74
N ASP A 76 -48.56 -23.28 4.17
CA ASP A 76 -49.85 -23.49 3.51
C ASP A 76 -50.96 -24.02 4.48
N ALA A 77 -52.16 -24.14 3.97
CA ALA A 77 -53.29 -24.63 4.74
C ALA A 77 -53.14 -26.05 5.29
N LYS A 78 -52.24 -26.86 4.70
CA LYS A 78 -51.93 -28.22 5.13
C LYS A 78 -50.77 -28.30 6.11
N GLY A 79 -50.18 -27.12 6.47
CA GLY A 79 -49.04 -27.04 7.37
C GLY A 79 -47.69 -27.31 6.67
N LYS A 80 -47.64 -27.33 5.33
CA LYS A 80 -46.36 -27.44 4.61
C LYS A 80 -45.63 -26.11 4.61
N LEU A 81 -44.47 -26.06 5.21
CA LEU A 81 -43.60 -24.89 5.32
C LEU A 81 -42.56 -24.89 4.21
N LYS A 82 -42.36 -23.73 3.61
CA LYS A 82 -41.22 -23.45 2.70
C LYS A 82 -40.31 -22.39 3.36
N ALA A 83 -39.07 -22.74 3.60
CA ALA A 83 -38.05 -21.82 4.11
C ALA A 83 -37.44 -21.03 2.94
N LEU A 84 -37.66 -19.71 2.90
CA LEU A 84 -37.37 -18.85 1.75
C LEU A 84 -36.11 -18.00 1.91
N ARG A 85 -35.96 -17.34 3.07
CA ARG A 85 -34.84 -16.43 3.37
C ARG A 85 -34.34 -16.67 4.78
N LEU A 86 -33.08 -16.29 5.04
CA LEU A 86 -32.55 -16.36 6.40
C LEU A 86 -33.31 -15.39 7.33
N GLY A 87 -33.46 -15.78 8.58
CA GLY A 87 -34.15 -14.97 9.58
C GLY A 87 -35.02 -15.79 10.53
N VAL A 88 -35.90 -15.09 11.24
CA VAL A 88 -36.81 -15.69 12.24
C VAL A 88 -38.25 -15.39 11.88
N THR A 89 -39.12 -16.36 12.00
CA THR A 89 -40.57 -16.19 11.90
C THR A 89 -41.26 -17.01 12.95
N THR A 90 -42.52 -16.62 13.30
CA THR A 90 -43.38 -17.40 14.15
C THR A 90 -44.50 -18.03 13.33
N ILE A 91 -44.56 -19.34 13.36
CA ILE A 91 -45.68 -20.10 12.78
C ILE A 91 -46.73 -20.29 13.82
N THR A 92 -47.94 -19.82 13.53
CA THR A 92 -49.10 -19.91 14.41
C THR A 92 -50.04 -20.95 13.87
N VAL A 93 -50.45 -21.89 14.74
CA VAL A 93 -51.45 -22.92 14.49
C VAL A 93 -52.69 -22.62 15.34
N LYS A 94 -53.83 -22.35 14.73
CA LYS A 94 -55.12 -22.07 15.41
C LYS A 94 -56.10 -23.16 15.14
N SER A 95 -56.88 -23.55 16.21
CA SER A 95 -57.96 -24.51 16.13
C SER A 95 -59.07 -24.01 17.10
N GLY A 96 -60.12 -23.35 16.56
CA GLY A 96 -61.06 -22.61 17.37
C GLY A 96 -60.39 -21.58 18.28
N ALA A 97 -60.64 -21.63 19.58
CA ALA A 97 -60.02 -20.77 20.57
C ALA A 97 -58.57 -21.17 20.92
N LYS A 98 -58.13 -22.34 20.55
CA LYS A 98 -56.79 -22.87 20.86
C LYS A 98 -55.75 -22.29 19.89
N THR A 99 -54.61 -21.81 20.42
CA THR A 99 -53.51 -21.28 19.62
C THR A 99 -52.18 -21.85 20.11
N LYS A 100 -51.36 -22.31 19.17
CA LYS A 100 -49.97 -22.74 19.40
C LYS A 100 -49.05 -21.96 18.50
N LYS A 101 -47.94 -21.47 19.04
CA LYS A 101 -46.91 -20.74 18.29
C LYS A 101 -45.59 -21.54 18.29
N TYR A 102 -44.90 -21.56 17.16
CA TYR A 102 -43.58 -22.17 16.97
C TYR A 102 -42.64 -21.13 16.38
N THR A 103 -41.56 -20.81 17.06
CA THR A 103 -40.48 -19.99 16.47
C THR A 103 -39.66 -20.85 15.51
N VAL A 104 -39.62 -20.42 14.28
CA VAL A 104 -38.79 -21.06 13.22
C VAL A 104 -37.66 -20.14 12.85
N THR A 105 -36.44 -20.60 13.03
CA THR A 105 -35.22 -19.92 12.56
C THR A 105 -34.77 -20.56 11.26
N VAL A 106 -34.78 -19.80 10.18
CA VAL A 106 -34.25 -20.24 8.89
C VAL A 106 -32.75 -19.96 8.85
N ILE A 107 -31.97 -21.03 8.71
CA ILE A 107 -30.50 -20.99 8.79
C ILE A 107 -29.84 -21.37 7.46
N PRO A 108 -28.57 -20.96 7.21
CA PRO A 108 -27.82 -21.46 6.05
C PRO A 108 -27.50 -22.96 6.18
N ALA A 109 -27.17 -23.61 5.07
CA ALA A 109 -26.77 -25.02 5.08
C ALA A 109 -25.43 -25.22 5.80
N LYS A 110 -24.49 -24.32 5.61
CA LYS A 110 -23.20 -24.27 6.33
C LYS A 110 -23.02 -22.91 6.99
N LYS A 111 -22.41 -22.87 8.17
CA LYS A 111 -22.09 -21.60 8.85
C LYS A 111 -21.11 -20.73 8.04
N SER A 112 -20.27 -21.34 7.22
CA SER A 112 -19.36 -20.65 6.29
C SER A 112 -20.06 -19.97 5.12
N ASP A 113 -21.33 -20.30 4.82
CA ASP A 113 -22.09 -19.66 3.74
C ASP A 113 -22.54 -18.24 4.10
N VAL A 114 -22.29 -17.79 5.32
CA VAL A 114 -22.62 -16.44 5.81
C VAL A 114 -21.43 -15.83 6.56
N ARG A 115 -21.25 -14.53 6.38
CA ARG A 115 -20.24 -13.70 7.06
C ARG A 115 -20.84 -12.35 7.44
N LEU A 116 -20.15 -11.58 8.26
CA LEU A 116 -20.47 -10.17 8.42
C LEU A 116 -20.02 -9.38 7.18
N ASN A 117 -20.71 -8.27 6.93
CA ASN A 117 -20.31 -7.33 5.87
C ASN A 117 -18.88 -6.80 6.08
N GLN A 118 -18.39 -6.84 7.33
CA GLN A 118 -17.06 -6.40 7.67
C GLN A 118 -16.58 -7.17 8.91
N GLU A 119 -15.39 -7.76 8.83
CA GLU A 119 -14.74 -8.49 9.93
C GLU A 119 -13.36 -7.89 10.26
N LEU A 120 -12.89 -6.90 9.46
CA LEU A 120 -11.80 -6.01 9.76
C LEU A 120 -12.34 -4.57 9.70
N ILE A 121 -12.13 -3.82 10.77
CA ILE A 121 -12.64 -2.44 10.95
C ILE A 121 -11.45 -1.49 10.96
N LEU A 122 -11.59 -0.38 10.27
CA LEU A 122 -10.61 0.69 10.31
C LEU A 122 -10.99 1.73 11.37
N ASN A 123 -10.01 2.31 12.03
CA ASN A 123 -10.23 3.42 12.97
C ASN A 123 -11.01 4.56 12.30
N GLY A 124 -11.83 5.25 13.07
CA GLY A 124 -12.70 6.33 12.58
C GLY A 124 -13.98 5.86 11.90
N GLN A 125 -14.21 4.55 11.75
CA GLN A 125 -15.40 4.02 11.10
C GLN A 125 -16.67 4.08 11.98
N LYS A 126 -17.78 4.52 11.34
CA LYS A 126 -19.15 4.37 11.87
C LYS A 126 -19.97 3.58 10.87
N PHE A 127 -20.52 2.44 11.28
CA PHE A 127 -21.33 1.61 10.40
C PHE A 127 -22.16 0.60 11.22
N GLN A 128 -22.98 -0.20 10.54
CA GLN A 128 -23.72 -1.29 11.16
C GLN A 128 -23.28 -2.64 10.61
N LEU A 129 -22.96 -3.57 11.51
CA LEU A 129 -22.71 -4.97 11.17
C LEU A 129 -23.99 -5.60 10.63
N LYS A 130 -23.89 -6.24 9.47
CA LYS A 130 -24.98 -6.96 8.81
C LYS A 130 -24.50 -8.34 8.38
N LEU A 131 -25.41 -9.30 8.41
CA LEU A 131 -25.13 -10.61 7.82
C LEU A 131 -25.19 -10.48 6.30
N VAL A 132 -24.19 -11.04 5.60
CA VAL A 132 -24.11 -11.11 4.15
C VAL A 132 -23.86 -12.53 3.69
N SER A 133 -24.28 -12.85 2.48
CA SER A 133 -24.12 -14.15 1.85
C SER A 133 -24.24 -14.03 0.34
N ASP A 134 -23.40 -14.77 -0.37
CA ASP A 134 -23.49 -14.89 -1.83
C ASP A 134 -24.54 -15.93 -2.25
N LYS A 135 -25.05 -16.74 -1.29
CA LYS A 135 -25.97 -17.86 -1.54
C LYS A 135 -27.40 -17.61 -1.06
N TYR A 136 -27.57 -16.74 -0.07
CA TYR A 136 -28.84 -16.55 0.62
C TYR A 136 -29.20 -15.07 0.76
N ASP A 137 -30.50 -14.80 0.66
CA ASP A 137 -31.03 -13.48 1.01
C ASP A 137 -31.03 -13.31 2.54
N THR A 138 -30.29 -12.32 3.02
CA THR A 138 -30.10 -12.00 4.44
C THR A 138 -30.93 -10.79 4.89
N SER A 139 -31.74 -10.18 4.01
CA SER A 139 -32.48 -8.92 4.25
C SER A 139 -33.45 -8.97 5.43
N GLN A 140 -33.86 -10.17 5.85
CA GLN A 140 -34.79 -10.38 6.97
C GLN A 140 -34.09 -10.73 8.28
N VAL A 141 -32.75 -10.75 8.31
CA VAL A 141 -31.98 -11.08 9.50
C VAL A 141 -31.85 -9.82 10.38
N LYS A 142 -32.29 -9.94 11.64
CA LYS A 142 -31.99 -8.98 12.70
C LYS A 142 -30.95 -9.61 13.61
N LEU A 143 -29.72 -9.10 13.57
CA LEU A 143 -28.64 -9.60 14.40
C LEU A 143 -28.79 -9.16 15.85
N TYR A 144 -28.35 -10.02 16.74
CA TYR A 144 -27.93 -9.68 18.09
C TYR A 144 -26.42 -9.93 18.17
N VAL A 145 -25.65 -8.91 18.59
CA VAL A 145 -24.21 -8.94 18.66
C VAL A 145 -23.77 -8.90 20.12
N ASN A 146 -22.81 -9.73 20.47
CA ASN A 146 -22.04 -9.65 21.72
C ASN A 146 -20.56 -9.55 21.36
N SER A 147 -19.93 -8.45 21.74
CA SER A 147 -18.59 -8.07 21.35
C SER A 147 -17.73 -7.80 22.59
N ALA A 148 -16.43 -8.08 22.48
CA ALA A 148 -15.43 -7.63 23.43
C ALA A 148 -15.12 -6.13 23.31
N PHE A 149 -15.56 -5.49 22.21
CA PHE A 149 -15.35 -4.05 21.97
C PHE A 149 -16.56 -3.25 22.46
N GLU A 150 -16.33 -2.23 23.28
CA GLU A 150 -17.37 -1.32 23.80
C GLU A 150 -17.99 -0.48 22.69
N GLU A 151 -17.27 -0.23 21.60
CA GLU A 151 -17.70 0.53 20.44
C GLU A 151 -18.77 -0.17 19.59
N ILE A 152 -19.10 -1.43 19.91
CA ILE A 152 -20.10 -2.24 19.19
C ILE A 152 -21.29 -2.56 20.09
N ASP A 153 -22.45 -1.98 19.80
CA ASP A 153 -23.68 -2.27 20.54
C ASP A 153 -24.32 -3.61 20.14
N HIS A 154 -25.31 -4.04 20.92
CA HIS A 154 -26.05 -5.29 20.68
C HIS A 154 -26.81 -5.35 19.35
N LYS A 155 -27.01 -4.22 18.67
CA LYS A 155 -27.63 -4.15 17.34
C LYS A 155 -26.58 -4.16 16.23
N GLY A 156 -25.31 -4.22 16.60
CA GLY A 156 -24.18 -4.20 15.70
C GLY A 156 -23.84 -2.82 15.16
N ASN A 157 -24.30 -1.74 15.80
CA ASN A 157 -23.84 -0.41 15.46
C ASN A 157 -22.41 -0.23 15.97
N CYS A 158 -21.51 0.15 15.09
CA CYS A 158 -20.10 0.38 15.35
C CYS A 158 -19.81 1.87 15.36
N ASN A 159 -19.01 2.34 16.32
CA ASN A 159 -18.60 3.73 16.45
C ASN A 159 -17.14 3.80 16.90
N PHE A 160 -16.21 3.37 16.05
CA PHE A 160 -14.79 3.45 16.31
C PHE A 160 -14.31 4.87 16.06
N LYS A 161 -13.78 5.51 17.11
CA LYS A 161 -13.16 6.84 17.00
C LYS A 161 -11.74 6.70 16.42
N GLU A 162 -11.25 7.76 15.81
CA GLU A 162 -9.82 7.87 15.54
C GLU A 162 -9.09 7.89 16.88
N SER A 163 -8.22 6.92 17.11
CA SER A 163 -7.40 6.80 18.30
C SER A 163 -5.98 6.43 17.90
N ASN A 164 -5.02 6.74 18.79
CA ASN A 164 -3.63 6.33 18.62
C ASN A 164 -3.40 4.82 18.87
N CYS A 165 -4.45 4.04 18.97
CA CYS A 165 -4.40 2.60 19.15
C CYS A 165 -4.46 1.93 17.79
N TYR A 166 -3.38 1.34 17.37
CA TYR A 166 -3.12 1.02 15.97
C TYR A 166 -3.66 -0.32 15.52
N GLN A 167 -3.75 -1.29 16.42
CA GLN A 167 -4.21 -2.63 16.11
C GLN A 167 -4.78 -3.30 17.34
N MET A 168 -5.96 -3.90 17.22
CA MET A 168 -6.55 -4.74 18.26
C MET A 168 -7.41 -5.83 17.64
N SER A 169 -7.43 -7.00 18.28
CA SER A 169 -8.33 -8.08 17.91
C SER A 169 -9.16 -8.52 19.11
N GLY A 170 -10.34 -9.01 18.86
CA GLY A 170 -11.22 -9.44 19.94
C GLY A 170 -12.32 -10.39 19.50
N SER A 171 -12.88 -11.11 20.47
CA SER A 171 -13.99 -12.02 20.22
C SER A 171 -15.27 -11.27 19.92
N LEU A 172 -16.00 -11.71 18.91
CA LEU A 172 -17.34 -11.26 18.59
C LEU A 172 -18.22 -12.48 18.34
N SER A 173 -19.40 -12.50 18.93
CA SER A 173 -20.43 -13.46 18.59
C SER A 173 -21.66 -12.74 18.06
N TYR A 174 -22.26 -13.27 16.99
CA TYR A 174 -23.53 -12.79 16.49
C TYR A 174 -24.54 -13.92 16.36
N SER A 175 -25.79 -13.57 16.54
CA SER A 175 -26.88 -14.53 16.52
C SER A 175 -28.16 -13.94 15.97
N TYR A 176 -29.04 -14.76 15.48
CA TYR A 176 -30.45 -14.50 15.24
C TYR A 176 -31.24 -15.79 15.49
N GLY A 177 -32.25 -15.71 16.33
CA GLY A 177 -32.98 -16.88 16.80
C GLY A 177 -32.04 -17.96 17.37
N LYS A 178 -32.04 -19.16 16.79
CA LYS A 178 -31.16 -20.27 17.20
C LYS A 178 -29.83 -20.36 16.42
N PHE A 179 -29.59 -19.51 15.46
CA PHE A 179 -28.31 -19.43 14.77
C PHE A 179 -27.33 -18.62 15.60
N LYS A 180 -26.12 -19.13 15.79
CA LYS A 180 -25.02 -18.42 16.46
C LYS A 180 -23.70 -18.71 15.75
N LYS A 181 -22.86 -17.68 15.58
CA LYS A 181 -21.50 -17.80 15.07
C LYS A 181 -20.55 -16.93 15.90
N ASN A 182 -19.39 -17.46 16.20
CA ASN A 182 -18.29 -16.71 16.84
C ASN A 182 -17.23 -16.43 15.79
N ILE A 183 -16.62 -15.27 15.86
CA ILE A 183 -15.50 -14.86 15.01
C ILE A 183 -14.50 -14.06 15.84
N THR A 184 -13.31 -13.90 15.33
CA THR A 184 -12.38 -12.83 15.75
C THR A 184 -12.64 -11.62 14.86
N LEU A 185 -12.79 -10.45 15.48
CA LEU A 185 -12.89 -9.17 14.80
C LEU A 185 -11.55 -8.45 14.95
N TYR A 186 -11.11 -7.82 13.89
CA TYR A 186 -9.87 -7.04 13.84
C TYR A 186 -10.19 -5.56 13.69
N VAL A 187 -9.47 -4.71 14.43
CA VAL A 187 -9.53 -3.26 14.28
C VAL A 187 -8.11 -2.76 14.04
N CYS A 188 -7.91 -2.00 12.97
CA CYS A 188 -6.59 -1.45 12.64
C CYS A 188 -6.67 0.00 12.15
N ASP A 189 -5.52 0.67 12.15
CA ASP A 189 -5.40 1.96 11.52
C ASP A 189 -5.41 1.81 9.99
N LYS A 190 -6.15 2.71 9.32
CA LYS A 190 -6.17 2.80 7.86
C LYS A 190 -4.77 2.97 7.26
N LYS A 191 -3.88 3.66 7.98
CA LYS A 191 -2.49 3.89 7.58
C LYS A 191 -1.74 2.58 7.36
N VAL A 192 -1.95 1.57 8.19
CA VAL A 192 -1.30 0.25 8.05
C VAL A 192 -1.62 -0.41 6.71
N ILE A 193 -2.86 -0.24 6.21
CA ILE A 193 -3.24 -0.77 4.90
C ILE A 193 -2.62 0.09 3.78
N MET A 194 -2.62 1.43 3.96
CA MET A 194 -2.05 2.35 2.98
C MET A 194 -0.55 2.16 2.80
N ASP A 195 0.20 2.04 3.89
CA ASP A 195 1.66 1.85 3.87
C ASP A 195 2.07 0.58 3.11
N GLY A 196 1.17 -0.41 2.99
CA GLY A 196 1.41 -1.63 2.21
C GLY A 196 1.12 -1.52 0.72
N ILE A 197 0.57 -0.42 0.22
CA ILE A 197 0.14 -0.28 -1.19
C ILE A 197 0.53 1.04 -1.84
N ALA A 198 0.79 2.08 -1.06
CA ALA A 198 1.21 3.39 -1.55
C ALA A 198 2.71 3.56 -1.37
N PRO A 199 3.40 4.28 -2.26
CA PRO A 199 4.76 4.73 -2.00
C PRO A 199 4.76 5.52 -0.70
N THR A 200 5.64 5.16 0.23
CA THR A 200 5.78 5.89 1.49
C THR A 200 7.14 6.57 1.51
N ASP A 201 7.17 7.83 1.90
CA ASP A 201 8.42 8.58 2.13
C ASP A 201 9.16 8.12 3.39
N THR A 202 8.73 6.99 4.00
CA THR A 202 9.29 6.50 5.25
C THR A 202 10.43 5.52 5.00
N TRP A 203 11.52 5.75 5.71
CA TRP A 203 12.69 4.88 5.78
C TRP A 203 12.28 3.41 6.00
N GLY A 204 12.55 2.55 5.02
CA GLY A 204 12.43 1.10 5.14
C GLY A 204 11.28 0.41 4.39
N SER A 205 10.49 1.13 3.58
CA SER A 205 9.59 0.50 2.60
C SER A 205 10.33 0.30 1.28
N GLU A 206 10.12 -0.83 0.62
CA GLU A 206 10.56 -0.98 -0.77
C GLU A 206 9.86 0.09 -1.62
N ASP A 207 10.63 0.88 -2.34
CA ASP A 207 10.10 1.91 -3.24
C ASP A 207 9.23 1.26 -4.32
N ILE A 208 8.04 1.83 -4.53
CA ILE A 208 7.18 1.45 -5.65
C ILE A 208 7.55 2.30 -6.86
N TRP A 209 8.11 1.66 -7.89
CA TRP A 209 8.55 2.32 -9.09
C TRP A 209 7.55 2.20 -10.25
N ALA A 210 7.38 3.26 -11.00
CA ALA A 210 6.62 3.23 -12.24
C ALA A 210 7.28 2.31 -13.29
N GLY A 211 6.46 1.67 -14.11
CA GLY A 211 6.93 0.76 -15.14
C GLY A 211 7.31 -0.64 -14.65
N VAL A 212 7.37 -0.86 -13.34
CA VAL A 212 7.63 -2.16 -12.73
C VAL A 212 6.31 -2.90 -12.49
N SER A 213 6.31 -4.21 -12.71
CA SER A 213 5.14 -5.07 -12.51
C SER A 213 5.16 -5.64 -11.08
N TYR A 214 4.13 -5.32 -10.31
CA TYR A 214 3.96 -5.81 -8.93
C TYR A 214 2.83 -6.83 -8.86
N ASP A 215 3.13 -8.00 -8.29
CA ASP A 215 2.12 -9.01 -7.96
C ASP A 215 1.43 -8.65 -6.65
N THR A 216 0.25 -8.04 -6.74
CA THR A 216 -0.53 -7.63 -5.58
C THR A 216 -1.15 -8.82 -4.82
N SER A 217 -1.18 -10.02 -5.40
CA SER A 217 -1.63 -11.23 -4.72
C SER A 217 -0.64 -11.70 -3.65
N SER A 218 0.64 -11.34 -3.79
CA SER A 218 1.70 -11.66 -2.83
C SER A 218 1.78 -10.66 -1.68
N LEU A 219 1.15 -9.47 -1.79
CA LEU A 219 1.12 -8.49 -0.73
C LEU A 219 0.51 -9.08 0.54
N LYS A 220 1.18 -8.86 1.65
CA LYS A 220 0.74 -9.33 2.96
C LYS A 220 0.72 -8.16 3.94
N TRP A 221 -0.34 -8.14 4.74
CA TRP A 221 -0.50 -7.22 5.85
C TRP A 221 -0.44 -8.01 7.15
N GLU A 222 0.44 -7.64 8.04
CA GLU A 222 0.61 -8.30 9.33
C GLU A 222 -0.16 -7.54 10.41
N PHE A 223 -1.05 -8.26 11.12
CA PHE A 223 -1.82 -7.75 12.24
C PHE A 223 -1.75 -8.75 13.39
N PHE A 224 -1.14 -8.40 14.52
CA PHE A 224 -1.13 -9.24 15.74
C PHE A 224 -0.74 -10.70 15.49
N ASP A 225 0.39 -10.96 14.92
CA ASP A 225 0.87 -12.31 14.60
C ASP A 225 0.09 -13.05 13.51
N GLU A 226 -0.90 -12.43 12.90
CA GLU A 226 -1.60 -12.96 11.72
C GLU A 226 -1.24 -12.16 10.47
N SER A 227 -1.06 -12.86 9.35
CA SER A 227 -0.78 -12.26 8.05
C SER A 227 -1.99 -12.42 7.14
N PHE A 228 -2.41 -11.33 6.50
CA PHE A 228 -3.53 -11.30 5.56
C PHE A 228 -3.06 -10.92 4.16
N ASN A 229 -3.41 -11.71 3.16
CA ASN A 229 -3.29 -11.29 1.77
C ASN A 229 -4.53 -10.49 1.32
N TYR A 230 -4.47 -9.88 0.14
CA TYR A 230 -5.56 -9.03 -0.37
C TYR A 230 -6.90 -9.78 -0.47
N LYS A 231 -6.90 -11.05 -0.88
CA LYS A 231 -8.11 -11.87 -0.93
C LYS A 231 -8.75 -12.06 0.45
N GLN A 232 -7.93 -12.22 1.49
CA GLN A 232 -8.40 -12.32 2.87
C GLN A 232 -8.94 -10.99 3.37
N LEU A 233 -8.30 -9.86 3.04
CA LEU A 233 -8.82 -8.53 3.34
C LEU A 233 -10.18 -8.28 2.68
N LYS A 234 -10.34 -8.63 1.40
CA LYS A 234 -11.65 -8.57 0.70
C LYS A 234 -12.71 -9.40 1.41
N ASN A 235 -12.40 -10.62 1.83
CA ASN A 235 -13.33 -11.47 2.56
C ASN A 235 -13.72 -10.88 3.94
N LYS A 236 -12.88 -10.02 4.50
CA LYS A 236 -13.17 -9.29 5.75
C LYS A 236 -13.87 -7.94 5.53
N GLY A 237 -14.19 -7.59 4.28
CA GLY A 237 -14.95 -6.40 3.91
C GLY A 237 -14.11 -5.18 3.56
N ILE A 238 -12.81 -5.37 3.29
CA ILE A 238 -11.90 -4.31 2.82
C ILE A 238 -11.64 -4.49 1.32
N GLU A 239 -11.86 -3.45 0.54
CA GLU A 239 -11.45 -3.35 -0.85
C GLU A 239 -10.42 -2.23 -1.00
N ILE A 240 -9.42 -2.47 -1.83
CA ILE A 240 -8.38 -1.50 -2.18
C ILE A 240 -8.61 -1.09 -3.62
N GLN A 241 -8.51 0.21 -3.89
CA GLN A 241 -8.64 0.78 -5.21
C GLN A 241 -7.46 1.70 -5.52
N ILE A 242 -7.09 1.77 -6.79
CA ILE A 242 -6.13 2.73 -7.35
C ILE A 242 -6.86 3.49 -8.46
N ASP A 243 -6.86 4.82 -8.38
CA ASP A 243 -7.53 5.71 -9.33
C ASP A 243 -8.99 5.31 -9.57
N GLY A 244 -9.68 4.95 -8.49
CA GLY A 244 -11.09 4.55 -8.51
C GLY A 244 -11.36 3.15 -9.07
N LYS A 245 -10.33 2.37 -9.39
CA LYS A 245 -10.48 0.99 -9.89
C LYS A 245 -10.02 -0.02 -8.83
N PRO A 246 -10.71 -1.16 -8.68
CA PRO A 246 -10.27 -2.22 -7.77
C PRO A 246 -8.84 -2.64 -8.07
N LEU A 247 -8.04 -2.86 -7.01
CA LEU A 247 -6.66 -3.35 -7.13
C LEU A 247 -6.62 -4.66 -7.92
N PRO A 248 -5.93 -4.72 -9.05
CA PRO A 248 -5.79 -5.94 -9.85
C PRO A 248 -4.78 -6.90 -9.19
N ASN A 249 -4.72 -8.15 -9.66
CA ASN A 249 -3.71 -9.11 -9.18
C ASN A 249 -2.29 -8.70 -9.57
N THR A 250 -2.14 -8.00 -10.69
CA THR A 250 -0.87 -7.44 -11.16
C THR A 250 -1.09 -5.99 -11.53
N VAL A 251 -0.25 -5.10 -11.01
CA VAL A 251 -0.29 -3.66 -11.28
C VAL A 251 1.04 -3.19 -11.84
N VAL A 252 0.96 -2.31 -12.84
CA VAL A 252 2.09 -1.51 -13.34
C VAL A 252 1.68 -0.05 -13.22
N TYR A 253 2.38 0.69 -12.40
CA TYR A 253 2.10 2.12 -12.20
C TYR A 253 2.65 2.94 -13.36
N THR A 254 1.92 3.98 -13.73
CA THR A 254 2.47 5.09 -14.55
C THR A 254 3.14 6.11 -13.62
N PRO A 255 4.12 6.92 -14.10
CA PRO A 255 4.67 7.99 -13.28
C PRO A 255 3.66 9.12 -13.08
N GLY A 256 3.65 9.71 -11.90
CA GLY A 256 2.79 10.82 -11.50
C GLY A 256 1.93 10.51 -10.29
N GLU A 257 1.00 11.42 -9.96
CA GLU A 257 0.10 11.30 -8.82
C GLU A 257 -0.96 10.22 -9.06
N HIS A 258 -1.09 9.31 -8.09
CA HIS A 258 -2.13 8.30 -8.01
C HIS A 258 -2.97 8.46 -6.74
N THR A 259 -4.24 8.10 -6.83
CA THR A 259 -5.15 8.08 -5.67
C THR A 259 -5.34 6.64 -5.21
N PHE A 260 -4.83 6.32 -4.04
CA PHE A 260 -5.02 5.05 -3.34
C PHE A 260 -6.24 5.17 -2.43
N THR A 261 -7.18 4.24 -2.52
CA THR A 261 -8.42 4.27 -1.74
C THR A 261 -8.67 2.94 -1.07
N ILE A 262 -8.95 2.99 0.23
CA ILE A 262 -9.47 1.84 0.98
C ILE A 262 -10.97 2.02 1.11
N VAL A 263 -11.73 1.03 0.66
CA VAL A 263 -13.18 0.98 0.80
C VAL A 263 -13.53 -0.04 1.88
N ALA A 264 -14.18 0.42 2.94
CA ALA A 264 -14.62 -0.38 4.07
C ALA A 264 -16.14 -0.20 4.27
N GLY A 265 -16.94 -1.05 3.63
CA GLY A 265 -18.39 -0.91 3.59
C GLY A 265 -18.82 0.38 2.89
N ILE A 266 -19.42 1.32 3.63
CA ILE A 266 -19.85 2.63 3.11
C ILE A 266 -18.78 3.73 3.30
N ASN A 267 -17.70 3.43 3.99
CA ASN A 267 -16.64 4.38 4.28
C ASN A 267 -15.49 4.22 3.27
N GLN A 268 -14.90 5.34 2.91
CA GLN A 268 -13.73 5.38 2.03
C GLN A 268 -12.66 6.26 2.67
N TYR A 269 -11.42 5.83 2.51
CA TYR A 269 -10.23 6.56 2.93
C TYR A 269 -9.30 6.65 1.73
N SER A 270 -8.95 7.86 1.33
CA SER A 270 -8.10 8.06 0.16
C SER A 270 -6.85 8.83 0.56
N GLN A 271 -5.75 8.46 -0.05
CA GLN A 271 -4.46 9.14 0.02
C GLN A 271 -3.93 9.30 -1.39
N LYS A 272 -3.34 10.46 -1.67
CA LYS A 272 -2.60 10.70 -2.89
C LYS A 272 -1.13 10.42 -2.63
N ALA A 273 -0.49 9.78 -3.58
CA ALA A 273 0.94 9.55 -3.56
C ALA A 273 1.49 9.61 -4.99
N ASP A 274 2.68 10.15 -5.11
CA ASP A 274 3.40 10.20 -6.37
C ASP A 274 4.20 8.92 -6.57
N VAL A 275 4.04 8.30 -7.73
CA VAL A 275 4.86 7.18 -8.19
C VAL A 275 5.85 7.71 -9.22
N THR A 276 7.12 7.37 -9.06
CA THR A 276 8.19 7.78 -9.96
C THR A 276 8.75 6.58 -10.70
N TYR A 277 9.39 6.80 -11.82
CA TYR A 277 10.38 5.86 -12.33
C TYR A 277 11.57 5.78 -11.35
N SER A 278 12.31 4.66 -11.36
CA SER A 278 13.67 4.65 -10.80
C SER A 278 14.49 5.76 -11.45
N VAL A 279 15.49 6.27 -10.76
CA VAL A 279 16.31 7.36 -11.32
C VAL A 279 16.87 7.02 -12.69
N LYS A 280 17.38 5.79 -12.85
CA LYS A 280 17.91 5.31 -14.14
C LYS A 280 16.84 5.35 -15.24
N ASP A 281 15.65 4.82 -14.93
CA ASP A 281 14.54 4.84 -15.89
C ASP A 281 14.07 6.27 -16.19
N ALA A 282 14.00 7.14 -15.18
CA ALA A 282 13.66 8.54 -15.36
C ALA A 282 14.63 9.27 -16.30
N LEU A 283 15.92 9.05 -16.12
CA LEU A 283 16.97 9.61 -16.99
C LEU A 283 16.89 9.05 -18.42
N VAL A 284 16.81 7.73 -18.56
CA VAL A 284 16.77 7.06 -19.89
C VAL A 284 15.49 7.39 -20.65
N LYS A 285 14.34 7.44 -19.98
CA LYS A 285 13.04 7.75 -20.59
C LYS A 285 12.78 9.26 -20.70
N LYS A 286 13.63 10.09 -20.12
CA LYS A 286 13.46 11.54 -19.97
C LYS A 286 12.09 11.89 -19.38
N ASP A 287 11.72 11.22 -18.31
CA ASP A 287 10.43 11.37 -17.66
C ASP A 287 10.57 11.37 -16.12
N ALA A 288 10.52 12.55 -15.53
CA ALA A 288 10.63 12.77 -14.09
C ALA A 288 9.28 13.10 -13.41
N ARG A 289 8.15 12.66 -13.99
CA ARG A 289 6.85 12.82 -13.33
C ARG A 289 6.82 12.07 -12.01
N GLY A 290 6.21 12.67 -10.99
CA GLY A 290 6.13 12.14 -9.63
C GLY A 290 7.30 12.51 -8.73
N TYR A 291 8.41 13.03 -9.26
CA TYR A 291 9.45 13.65 -8.43
C TYR A 291 8.97 15.01 -7.88
N ALA A 292 9.51 15.42 -6.72
CA ALA A 292 9.22 16.72 -6.14
C ALA A 292 9.52 17.85 -7.14
N LYS A 293 8.76 18.94 -7.06
CA LYS A 293 8.77 20.00 -8.07
C LYS A 293 10.18 20.53 -8.38
N ASP A 294 10.95 20.86 -7.36
CA ASP A 294 12.31 21.38 -7.51
C ASP A 294 13.29 20.34 -8.06
N GLY A 295 13.18 19.07 -7.63
CA GLY A 295 13.95 17.97 -8.22
C GLY A 295 13.59 17.74 -9.69
N LYS A 296 12.28 17.78 -10.02
CA LYS A 296 11.82 17.67 -11.40
C LYS A 296 12.36 18.77 -12.30
N GLU A 297 12.44 20.01 -11.79
CA GLU A 297 13.02 21.14 -12.54
C GLU A 297 14.50 20.87 -12.94
N VAL A 298 15.26 20.18 -12.09
CA VAL A 298 16.66 19.81 -12.39
C VAL A 298 16.70 18.70 -13.43
N PHE A 299 15.84 17.67 -13.34
CA PHE A 299 15.72 16.67 -14.39
C PHE A 299 15.37 17.30 -15.74
N ASP A 300 14.37 18.16 -15.77
CA ASP A 300 13.93 18.84 -17.01
C ASP A 300 15.05 19.69 -17.61
N ALA A 301 15.87 20.36 -16.78
CA ALA A 301 17.03 21.11 -17.24
C ALA A 301 18.11 20.18 -17.84
N ALA A 302 18.37 19.02 -17.22
CA ALA A 302 19.30 18.03 -17.76
C ALA A 302 18.80 17.47 -19.13
N PHE A 303 17.49 17.15 -19.24
CA PHE A 303 16.91 16.66 -20.49
C PHE A 303 16.99 17.72 -21.59
N ALA A 304 16.66 18.97 -21.30
CA ALA A 304 16.76 20.07 -22.24
C ALA A 304 18.21 20.29 -22.71
N ALA A 305 19.18 20.21 -21.79
CA ALA A 305 20.60 20.32 -22.12
C ALA A 305 21.06 19.18 -23.06
N VAL A 306 20.67 17.93 -22.77
CA VAL A 306 20.97 16.78 -23.65
C VAL A 306 20.35 16.98 -25.03
N ASP A 307 19.08 17.35 -25.12
CA ASP A 307 18.39 17.58 -26.42
C ASP A 307 19.03 18.73 -27.23
N GLN A 308 19.60 19.71 -26.53
CA GLN A 308 20.34 20.80 -27.16
C GLN A 308 21.65 20.33 -27.80
N VAL A 309 22.43 19.45 -27.13
CA VAL A 309 23.81 19.16 -27.56
C VAL A 309 24.00 17.79 -28.15
N VAL A 310 23.22 16.79 -27.79
CA VAL A 310 23.30 15.43 -28.34
C VAL A 310 22.34 15.29 -29.51
N LYS A 311 22.86 14.80 -30.63
CA LYS A 311 22.07 14.62 -31.87
C LYS A 311 22.07 13.14 -32.29
N ASP A 312 21.04 12.78 -33.03
CA ASP A 312 20.93 11.43 -33.59
C ASP A 312 22.16 11.09 -34.46
N GLY A 313 22.66 9.88 -34.31
CA GLY A 313 23.81 9.39 -35.06
C GLY A 313 25.20 9.74 -34.46
N MET A 314 25.25 10.53 -33.37
CA MET A 314 26.53 10.77 -32.68
C MET A 314 27.08 9.47 -32.09
N SER A 315 28.39 9.26 -32.22
CA SER A 315 29.13 8.22 -31.50
C SER A 315 29.12 8.50 -29.97
N GLU A 316 29.49 7.50 -29.18
CA GLU A 316 29.59 7.66 -27.73
C GLU A 316 30.62 8.76 -27.36
N GLU A 317 31.75 8.82 -28.04
CA GLU A 317 32.76 9.86 -27.82
C GLU A 317 32.25 11.26 -28.17
N GLU A 318 31.53 11.41 -29.30
CA GLU A 318 30.91 12.68 -29.69
C GLU A 318 29.89 13.15 -28.68
N LYS A 319 29.08 12.25 -28.12
CA LYS A 319 28.12 12.57 -27.04
C LYS A 319 28.82 13.03 -25.79
N VAL A 320 29.88 12.29 -25.35
CA VAL A 320 30.70 12.69 -24.18
C VAL A 320 31.29 14.07 -24.38
N LYS A 321 31.84 14.34 -25.58
CA LYS A 321 32.42 15.65 -25.90
C LYS A 321 31.38 16.76 -25.84
N ALA A 322 30.19 16.55 -26.43
CA ALA A 322 29.13 17.55 -26.45
C ALA A 322 28.61 17.86 -25.03
N ILE A 323 28.49 16.87 -24.16
CA ILE A 323 28.07 17.03 -22.75
C ILE A 323 29.16 17.76 -21.97
N HIS A 324 30.42 17.33 -22.08
CA HIS A 324 31.55 17.97 -21.44
C HIS A 324 31.64 19.45 -21.82
N ASP A 325 31.66 19.77 -23.12
CA ASP A 325 31.76 21.14 -23.61
C ASP A 325 30.57 21.99 -23.13
N TYR A 326 29.35 21.42 -23.13
CA TYR A 326 28.22 22.16 -22.57
C TYR A 326 28.45 22.60 -21.13
N LEU A 327 28.90 21.69 -20.27
CA LEU A 327 29.08 21.99 -18.85
C LEU A 327 30.20 23.01 -18.63
N ILE A 328 31.35 22.84 -19.26
CA ILE A 328 32.50 23.73 -19.08
C ILE A 328 32.35 25.11 -19.72
N TYR A 329 31.39 25.28 -20.65
CA TYR A 329 31.14 26.59 -21.30
C TYR A 329 29.86 27.27 -20.81
N SER A 330 28.95 26.56 -20.13
CA SER A 330 27.66 27.15 -19.70
C SER A 330 27.59 27.44 -18.22
N ALA A 331 28.56 27.05 -17.43
CA ALA A 331 28.56 27.23 -15.98
C ALA A 331 29.91 27.80 -15.50
N ASN A 332 29.93 28.30 -14.25
CA ASN A 332 31.12 28.80 -13.56
C ASN A 332 31.34 28.01 -12.27
N TYR A 333 32.60 27.78 -11.91
CA TYR A 333 32.91 27.23 -10.59
C TYR A 333 32.70 28.28 -9.50
N VAL A 334 31.91 27.94 -8.48
CA VAL A 334 31.72 28.81 -7.29
C VAL A 334 32.99 28.76 -6.45
N ASN A 335 33.75 29.83 -6.42
CA ASN A 335 34.92 29.96 -5.58
C ASN A 335 34.93 31.37 -4.95
N ASP A 336 34.25 31.49 -3.84
CA ASP A 336 34.24 32.72 -3.00
C ASP A 336 35.40 32.74 -1.96
N GLY A 337 36.31 31.75 -2.06
CA GLY A 337 37.40 31.57 -1.10
C GLY A 337 36.98 30.96 0.22
N ASN A 338 35.70 30.66 0.39
CA ASN A 338 35.15 30.04 1.59
C ASN A 338 34.09 29.02 1.21
N TYR A 339 34.52 27.75 0.98
CA TYR A 339 33.63 26.63 0.62
C TYR A 339 32.49 26.39 1.63
N GLN A 340 32.55 27.00 2.83
CA GLN A 340 31.51 26.91 3.84
C GLN A 340 30.37 27.92 3.63
N SER A 341 30.50 28.88 2.71
CA SER A 341 29.47 29.87 2.40
C SER A 341 28.72 29.63 1.10
N ALA A 342 29.10 28.61 0.30
CA ALA A 342 28.33 28.25 -0.87
C ALA A 342 26.92 27.81 -0.43
N GLU A 343 25.89 28.34 -1.07
CA GLU A 343 24.52 27.95 -0.80
C GLU A 343 24.34 26.47 -1.17
N ASN A 344 23.49 25.74 -0.47
CA ASN A 344 23.29 24.30 -0.62
C ASN A 344 23.04 23.87 -2.07
N TRP A 345 22.33 24.67 -2.86
CA TRP A 345 22.06 24.37 -4.27
C TRP A 345 23.34 24.21 -5.13
N ALA A 346 24.45 24.83 -4.75
CA ALA A 346 25.71 24.73 -5.47
C ALA A 346 26.34 23.32 -5.44
N TYR A 347 25.88 22.44 -4.56
CA TYR A 347 26.31 21.05 -4.43
C TYR A 347 25.46 20.08 -5.26
N GLY A 348 24.17 20.41 -5.54
CA GLY A 348 23.30 19.62 -6.39
C GLY A 348 23.51 19.91 -7.88
N ALA A 349 23.03 19.03 -8.75
CA ALA A 349 23.11 19.21 -10.21
C ALA A 349 22.41 20.51 -10.67
N GLY A 350 21.41 20.98 -9.93
CA GLY A 350 20.73 22.25 -10.18
C GLY A 350 21.66 23.45 -10.17
N GLY A 351 22.79 23.38 -9.47
CA GLY A 351 23.81 24.42 -9.50
C GLY A 351 24.27 24.74 -10.94
N VAL A 352 24.91 23.81 -11.60
CA VAL A 352 25.43 24.03 -12.97
C VAL A 352 24.33 24.00 -14.02
N LEU A 353 23.27 23.22 -13.84
CA LEU A 353 22.21 23.08 -14.86
C LEU A 353 21.23 24.26 -14.87
N ILE A 354 20.87 24.80 -13.72
CA ILE A 354 19.87 25.89 -13.58
C ILE A 354 20.55 27.21 -13.25
N HIS A 355 21.32 27.26 -12.15
CA HIS A 355 21.95 28.48 -11.66
C HIS A 355 23.19 28.88 -12.44
N LYS A 356 23.74 27.97 -13.24
CA LYS A 356 24.99 28.16 -14.02
C LYS A 356 26.21 28.40 -13.15
N GLU A 357 26.15 27.95 -11.91
CA GLU A 357 27.23 28.01 -10.93
C GLU A 357 27.19 26.77 -10.05
N GLY A 358 28.34 26.19 -9.70
CA GLY A 358 28.40 25.04 -8.83
C GLY A 358 29.81 24.65 -8.43
N VAL A 359 29.91 23.74 -7.45
CA VAL A 359 31.16 23.10 -7.06
C VAL A 359 31.39 21.81 -7.83
N CYS A 360 32.51 21.14 -7.62
CA CYS A 360 32.88 19.90 -8.32
C CYS A 360 31.78 18.83 -8.29
N GLN A 361 31.10 18.66 -7.17
CA GLN A 361 29.99 17.73 -7.03
C GLN A 361 28.84 18.06 -7.98
N SER A 362 28.45 19.33 -8.11
CA SER A 362 27.40 19.77 -9.04
C SER A 362 27.76 19.44 -10.50
N TYR A 363 28.99 19.68 -10.93
CA TYR A 363 29.47 19.31 -12.26
C TYR A 363 29.41 17.80 -12.48
N ALA A 364 29.90 17.01 -11.51
CA ALA A 364 29.96 15.57 -11.63
C ALA A 364 28.56 14.93 -11.67
N ILE A 365 27.59 15.42 -10.87
CA ILE A 365 26.21 14.92 -10.91
C ILE A 365 25.52 15.36 -12.21
N ALA A 366 25.70 16.59 -12.65
CA ALA A 366 25.14 17.06 -13.90
C ALA A 366 25.66 16.27 -15.10
N PHE A 367 26.98 16.00 -15.14
CA PHE A 367 27.57 15.14 -16.17
C PHE A 367 26.96 13.74 -16.13
N TYR A 368 26.83 13.14 -14.95
CA TYR A 368 26.19 11.83 -14.78
C TYR A 368 24.74 11.82 -15.34
N MET A 369 23.94 12.79 -14.96
CA MET A 369 22.55 12.89 -15.43
C MET A 369 22.46 13.02 -16.96
N MET A 370 23.27 13.89 -17.54
CA MET A 370 23.30 14.10 -18.98
C MET A 370 23.82 12.88 -19.74
N ALA A 371 24.89 12.22 -19.24
CA ALA A 371 25.47 11.03 -19.85
C ALA A 371 24.48 9.86 -19.87
N VAL A 372 23.83 9.55 -18.74
CA VAL A 372 22.83 8.49 -18.65
C VAL A 372 21.61 8.81 -19.53
N SER A 373 21.17 10.06 -19.57
CA SER A 373 20.07 10.49 -20.44
C SER A 373 20.42 10.42 -21.93
N ALA A 374 21.70 10.48 -22.27
CA ALA A 374 22.21 10.29 -23.64
C ALA A 374 22.46 8.80 -23.99
N GLY A 375 22.17 7.87 -23.04
CA GLY A 375 22.34 6.43 -23.21
C GLY A 375 23.77 5.92 -22.97
N LEU A 376 24.58 6.66 -22.20
CA LEU A 376 25.95 6.27 -21.83
C LEU A 376 25.98 5.65 -20.44
N ASP A 377 26.83 4.66 -20.21
CA ASP A 377 27.14 4.19 -18.86
C ASP A 377 28.06 5.19 -18.16
N CYS A 378 27.69 5.65 -16.98
CA CYS A 378 28.44 6.64 -16.22
C CYS A 378 28.49 6.28 -14.72
N LYS A 379 29.59 6.66 -14.06
CA LYS A 379 29.76 6.57 -12.61
C LYS A 379 30.14 7.92 -12.03
N PHE A 380 29.69 8.15 -10.82
CA PHE A 380 30.12 9.26 -9.98
C PHE A 380 31.32 8.78 -9.15
N VAL A 381 32.34 9.59 -9.10
CA VAL A 381 33.61 9.29 -8.40
C VAL A 381 33.88 10.37 -7.38
N THR A 382 34.19 9.98 -6.17
CA THR A 382 34.67 10.86 -5.10
C THR A 382 36.06 10.46 -4.65
N GLY A 383 36.79 11.44 -4.13
CA GLY A 383 38.12 11.24 -3.63
C GLY A 383 38.83 12.53 -3.32
N THR A 384 40.14 12.59 -3.54
CA THR A 384 40.92 13.83 -3.37
C THR A 384 41.65 14.22 -4.68
N ALA A 385 41.76 15.52 -4.88
CA ALA A 385 42.57 16.10 -5.94
C ALA A 385 43.39 17.27 -5.41
N LYS A 386 44.72 17.24 -5.63
CA LYS A 386 45.69 18.20 -5.04
C LYS A 386 45.52 18.40 -3.53
N GLY A 387 45.13 17.31 -2.83
CA GLY A 387 44.99 17.33 -1.37
C GLY A 387 43.65 17.88 -0.83
N GLY A 388 42.72 18.26 -1.70
CA GLY A 388 41.34 18.63 -1.32
C GLY A 388 40.31 17.58 -1.74
N GLY A 389 39.17 17.51 -1.02
CA GLY A 389 38.04 16.65 -1.42
C GLY A 389 37.54 17.05 -2.81
N HIS A 390 37.23 16.09 -3.64
CA HIS A 390 36.88 16.31 -5.04
C HIS A 390 35.91 15.26 -5.58
N ALA A 391 35.13 15.63 -6.60
CA ALA A 391 34.22 14.74 -7.31
C ALA A 391 34.34 14.92 -8.82
N TRP A 392 34.30 13.78 -9.55
CA TRP A 392 34.40 13.69 -11.00
C TRP A 392 33.64 12.47 -11.52
N ASN A 393 33.91 12.03 -12.75
CA ASN A 393 33.18 10.91 -13.32
C ASN A 393 34.10 9.86 -13.96
N GLN A 394 33.55 8.64 -14.09
CA GLN A 394 33.94 7.68 -15.09
C GLN A 394 32.81 7.50 -16.09
N VAL A 395 33.12 7.49 -17.37
CA VAL A 395 32.17 7.27 -18.47
C VAL A 395 32.67 6.15 -19.36
N LYS A 396 31.76 5.31 -19.85
CA LYS A 396 32.10 4.22 -20.74
C LYS A 396 31.91 4.66 -22.18
N VAL A 397 32.96 4.47 -22.99
CA VAL A 397 32.98 4.75 -24.43
C VAL A 397 33.51 3.53 -25.15
N ASP A 398 32.78 3.01 -26.12
CA ASP A 398 33.12 1.83 -26.93
C ASP A 398 33.56 0.62 -26.06
N GLY A 399 32.85 0.43 -24.94
CA GLY A 399 33.07 -0.67 -24.02
C GLY A 399 34.19 -0.49 -22.99
N LYS A 400 34.95 0.62 -23.03
CA LYS A 400 36.03 0.94 -22.08
C LYS A 400 35.63 2.09 -21.15
N TRP A 401 36.08 2.04 -19.90
CA TRP A 401 35.92 3.10 -18.92
C TRP A 401 37.02 4.14 -19.01
N TYR A 402 36.64 5.42 -19.01
CA TYR A 402 37.52 6.58 -19.03
C TYR A 402 37.18 7.50 -17.87
N TYR A 403 38.20 8.14 -17.30
CA TYR A 403 38.01 9.24 -16.33
C TYR A 403 37.78 10.55 -17.08
N ILE A 404 36.91 11.40 -16.51
CA ILE A 404 36.57 12.72 -17.02
C ILE A 404 36.28 13.66 -15.86
N ASP A 405 36.83 14.87 -15.86
CA ASP A 405 36.64 15.88 -14.84
C ASP A 405 36.29 17.23 -15.48
N CYS A 406 35.02 17.51 -15.62
CA CYS A 406 34.52 18.77 -16.16
C CYS A 406 34.89 19.98 -15.29
N THR A 407 35.06 19.81 -13.98
CA THR A 407 35.43 20.90 -13.08
C THR A 407 36.80 21.45 -13.41
N TRP A 408 37.78 20.57 -13.61
CA TRP A 408 39.14 21.00 -13.85
C TRP A 408 39.43 21.32 -15.31
N ASP A 409 38.56 20.94 -16.21
CA ASP A 409 38.57 21.37 -17.59
C ASP A 409 37.78 22.67 -17.83
N ASP A 410 37.05 23.19 -16.79
CA ASP A 410 36.33 24.44 -16.89
C ASP A 410 37.29 25.64 -17.01
N PRO A 411 37.24 26.37 -18.15
CA PRO A 411 38.10 27.49 -18.37
C PRO A 411 37.68 28.74 -17.63
N ILE A 412 36.50 28.73 -17.02
CA ILE A 412 35.90 29.92 -16.38
C ILE A 412 35.92 29.73 -14.86
N MET A 413 36.84 30.38 -14.18
CA MET A 413 36.89 30.50 -12.72
C MET A 413 36.62 31.95 -12.30
N ASN A 414 35.65 32.15 -11.39
CA ASN A 414 35.27 33.49 -10.88
C ASN A 414 34.89 34.49 -11.98
N GLY A 415 34.22 34.06 -13.05
CA GLY A 415 33.86 34.92 -14.18
C GLY A 415 35.04 35.31 -15.08
N HIS A 416 36.22 34.76 -14.84
CA HIS A 416 37.41 34.99 -15.67
C HIS A 416 37.82 33.76 -16.42
N SER A 417 38.10 33.88 -17.72
CA SER A 417 38.63 32.80 -18.53
C SER A 417 40.03 32.43 -17.99
N GLY A 418 40.10 31.26 -17.30
CA GLY A 418 41.39 30.67 -16.90
C GLY A 418 42.06 30.08 -18.14
N GLY A 419 43.31 30.45 -18.37
CA GLY A 419 44.10 29.97 -19.54
C GLY A 419 44.55 28.53 -19.48
N GLY A 420 43.72 27.60 -18.93
CA GLY A 420 44.01 26.16 -18.82
C GLY A 420 43.71 25.37 -20.10
N GLU A 421 44.32 24.19 -20.23
CA GLU A 421 44.00 23.24 -21.28
C GLU A 421 42.64 22.63 -21.00
N ARG A 422 41.65 22.87 -21.88
CA ARG A 422 40.23 22.48 -21.73
C ARG A 422 39.93 21.00 -21.85
N TYR A 423 40.89 20.18 -22.21
CA TYR A 423 40.79 18.74 -22.39
C TYR A 423 41.94 17.99 -21.69
N LYS A 424 42.49 18.58 -20.62
CA LYS A 424 43.54 17.95 -19.83
C LYS A 424 42.98 16.79 -18.99
N TYR A 425 41.78 16.92 -18.54
CA TYR A 425 41.06 15.96 -17.70
C TYR A 425 39.92 15.27 -18.44
N TYR A 426 40.09 15.14 -19.78
CA TYR A 426 39.09 14.57 -20.68
C TYR A 426 39.51 13.16 -21.14
N LEU A 427 38.58 12.18 -21.01
CA LEU A 427 38.67 10.78 -21.50
C LEU A 427 40.05 10.11 -21.26
N SER A 428 40.52 10.12 -20.01
CA SER A 428 41.76 9.42 -19.64
C SER A 428 41.52 7.96 -19.27
N GLU A 429 42.28 7.02 -19.88
CA GLU A 429 42.20 5.60 -19.48
C GLU A 429 42.84 5.36 -18.09
N THR A 430 43.69 6.25 -17.65
CA THR A 430 44.36 6.15 -16.34
C THR A 430 44.02 7.36 -15.48
N LEU A 431 43.89 7.12 -14.16
CA LEU A 431 43.69 8.20 -13.22
C LEU A 431 44.90 9.14 -13.23
N TRP A 432 44.63 10.45 -13.19
CA TRP A 432 45.69 11.47 -13.13
C TRP A 432 46.46 11.39 -11.83
N SER A 433 47.74 11.72 -11.87
CA SER A 433 48.66 11.61 -10.72
C SER A 433 48.32 12.50 -9.54
N ASP A 434 47.50 13.52 -9.76
CA ASP A 434 47.04 14.46 -8.76
C ASP A 434 45.62 14.11 -8.17
N HIS A 435 45.05 12.97 -8.60
CA HIS A 435 43.80 12.45 -8.10
C HIS A 435 43.96 11.13 -7.35
N THR A 436 43.13 10.89 -6.33
CA THR A 436 42.98 9.59 -5.65
C THR A 436 41.52 9.26 -5.46
N ILE A 437 41.12 8.02 -5.73
CA ILE A 437 39.72 7.56 -5.62
C ILE A 437 39.47 7.05 -4.20
N GLU A 438 38.37 7.47 -3.61
CA GLU A 438 37.81 6.92 -2.39
C GLU A 438 36.57 6.04 -2.72
N GLU A 439 35.69 6.51 -3.61
CA GLU A 439 34.51 5.78 -4.05
C GLU A 439 34.26 5.99 -5.55
N SER A 440 33.70 4.97 -6.19
CA SER A 440 33.17 5.05 -7.56
C SER A 440 31.91 4.22 -7.66
N LYS A 441 30.76 4.86 -7.88
CA LYS A 441 29.46 4.20 -7.88
C LYS A 441 28.53 4.67 -9.00
N ASP A 442 27.56 3.84 -9.34
CA ASP A 442 26.38 4.27 -10.12
C ASP A 442 25.42 5.00 -9.16
N LEU A 443 25.21 6.29 -9.36
CA LEU A 443 24.30 7.05 -8.51
C LEU A 443 22.85 6.59 -8.61
N ALA A 444 22.48 5.92 -9.70
CA ALA A 444 21.13 5.40 -9.87
C ALA A 444 20.78 4.27 -8.88
N ASP A 445 21.78 3.69 -8.21
CA ASP A 445 21.58 2.69 -7.16
C ASP A 445 21.16 3.32 -5.82
N ASP A 446 21.30 4.65 -5.68
CA ASP A 446 20.85 5.38 -4.50
C ASP A 446 19.34 5.66 -4.59
N GLY A 447 18.64 5.59 -3.44
CA GLY A 447 17.18 5.74 -3.37
C GLY A 447 16.68 7.16 -3.72
N LYS A 448 15.36 7.28 -3.94
CA LYS A 448 14.67 8.53 -4.30
C LYS A 448 15.02 9.70 -3.36
N TYR A 449 15.09 9.44 -2.04
CA TYR A 449 15.41 10.46 -1.04
C TYR A 449 16.77 11.13 -1.31
N SER A 450 17.83 10.33 -1.51
CA SER A 450 19.17 10.86 -1.81
C SER A 450 19.16 11.73 -3.07
N TRP A 451 18.40 11.31 -4.09
CA TRP A 451 18.28 12.09 -5.31
C TRP A 451 17.55 13.42 -5.08
N GLU A 452 16.39 13.42 -4.46
CA GLU A 452 15.60 14.65 -4.26
C GLU A 452 16.29 15.67 -3.34
N HIS A 453 17.02 15.20 -2.35
CA HIS A 453 17.67 16.09 -1.37
C HIS A 453 19.13 16.41 -1.73
N HIS A 454 19.98 15.39 -1.91
CA HIS A 454 21.41 15.63 -2.11
C HIS A 454 21.76 15.94 -3.57
N TYR A 455 21.41 15.03 -4.49
CA TYR A 455 21.98 15.07 -5.84
C TYR A 455 21.32 16.07 -6.77
N LEU A 456 20.03 16.36 -6.60
CA LEU A 456 19.34 17.35 -7.42
C LEU A 456 19.47 18.75 -6.86
N THR A 457 19.10 18.94 -5.60
CA THR A 457 18.90 20.26 -5.00
C THR A 457 19.96 20.66 -3.97
N GLY A 458 20.78 19.73 -3.49
CA GLY A 458 21.80 19.96 -2.46
C GLY A 458 21.23 20.32 -1.07
N LYS A 459 19.96 20.07 -0.79
CA LYS A 459 19.26 20.59 0.41
C LYS A 459 19.81 20.14 1.76
N ASP A 460 20.50 19.01 1.80
CA ASP A 460 21.00 18.42 3.06
C ASP A 460 22.52 18.69 3.29
N TYR A 461 23.10 19.66 2.59
CA TYR A 461 24.48 20.08 2.75
C TYR A 461 24.64 21.37 3.56
#